data_902cb18616100198957a8dff21ef188f
#
_entry.id   902cb18616100198957a8dff21ef188f
#
_cell.length_a   1.000
_cell.length_b   1.000
_cell.length_c   1.000
_cell.angle_alpha   90.00
_cell.angle_beta   90.00
_cell.angle_gamma   90.00
#
_symmetry.space_group_name_H-M   'P 1'
#
loop_
_entity.id
_entity.type
_entity.pdbx_description
1 polymer ?
#
loop_
_entity_poly.entity_id
_entity_poly.type
_entity_poly.pdbx_seq_one_letter_code
_entity_poly.pdbx_strand_id
1 'polypeptide(L)'
;MLFKKENAIMVLSYDFERFAMSQAATDTDFKHLIDFDDNLLPFRLEETMVENGRSDILFHWHPELEIQYVYEGTARYHIDYDYFDSQAGDIFLIRPNGLHSIHPVDDQPHHTDTLHFHLDMLGQSLVDPLSLRYLQPLQNSNFKFKQCLRPSDDGYMEVRALLFEIFKMIRQKDRHYELLLKSKLEELIYLLYFYRLVERKTSDDHYRKNEKIREIIDYINQHYAENLTIEKLSELMGYSKTHFMTIFKQHTGTSCTEFIIQARLNAACEELRNSVKPVLEIATNVGFNNLSNFNRQFKHYYDQTPSQYRKTHSNKKKTKKS
;
A
#
# COMPACT_ATOMS: atom_id res chain seq x y z
N MET A 1 -20.81 -15.98 -39.44
CA MET A 1 -19.54 -15.79 -40.17
C MET A 1 -18.57 -15.20 -39.19
N LEU A 2 -17.71 -16.05 -38.67
CA LEU A 2 -16.69 -15.71 -37.65
C LEU A 2 -15.59 -14.88 -38.31
N PHE A 3 -15.22 -13.75 -37.75
CA PHE A 3 -13.94 -13.12 -38.01
C PHE A 3 -13.18 -12.86 -36.69
N LYS A 4 -11.98 -13.37 -36.69
CA LYS A 4 -11.00 -13.54 -35.62
C LYS A 4 -10.65 -12.23 -34.88
N LYS A 5 -10.73 -12.31 -33.55
CA LYS A 5 -10.06 -11.44 -32.59
C LYS A 5 -8.65 -11.97 -32.37
N GLU A 6 -7.66 -11.57 -33.08
CA GLU A 6 -6.28 -12.03 -32.78
C GLU A 6 -5.15 -11.07 -33.12
N ASN A 7 -5.33 -9.79 -33.41
CA ASN A 7 -4.17 -8.95 -33.80
C ASN A 7 -4.05 -7.55 -33.16
N ALA A 8 -4.81 -7.22 -32.13
CA ALA A 8 -4.69 -5.91 -31.47
C ALA A 8 -3.97 -5.92 -30.10
N ILE A 9 -3.70 -7.12 -29.54
CA ILE A 9 -3.16 -7.26 -28.18
C ILE A 9 -1.62 -7.21 -28.14
N MET A 10 -0.94 -7.38 -29.27
CA MET A 10 0.51 -7.60 -29.27
C MET A 10 1.38 -6.33 -29.34
N VAL A 11 0.82 -5.15 -29.52
CA VAL A 11 1.63 -3.92 -29.68
C VAL A 11 1.70 -3.08 -28.40
N LEU A 12 0.73 -3.21 -27.48
CA LEU A 12 0.71 -2.44 -26.23
C LEU A 12 1.31 -3.18 -25.02
N SER A 13 1.40 -4.51 -25.07
CA SER A 13 2.06 -5.30 -24.02
C SER A 13 3.59 -5.15 -24.03
N TYR A 14 4.19 -4.80 -25.17
CA TYR A 14 5.64 -4.75 -25.34
C TYR A 14 6.32 -3.56 -24.65
N ASP A 15 5.61 -2.43 -24.54
CA ASP A 15 6.14 -1.24 -23.86
C ASP A 15 5.92 -1.27 -22.36
N PHE A 16 4.90 -1.97 -21.89
CA PHE A 16 4.60 -2.12 -20.46
C PHE A 16 5.55 -3.12 -19.78
N GLU A 17 5.87 -4.23 -20.43
CA GLU A 17 6.90 -5.17 -19.96
C GLU A 17 8.29 -4.52 -19.90
N ARG A 18 8.60 -3.61 -20.81
CA ARG A 18 9.87 -2.86 -20.83
C ARG A 18 9.97 -1.84 -19.70
N PHE A 19 8.86 -1.22 -19.30
CA PHE A 19 8.78 -0.34 -18.14
C PHE A 19 8.89 -1.12 -16.82
N ALA A 20 8.19 -2.26 -16.71
CA ALA A 20 8.29 -3.17 -15.58
C ALA A 20 9.68 -3.82 -15.47
N MET A 21 10.34 -4.17 -16.60
CA MET A 21 11.65 -4.79 -16.59
C MET A 21 12.81 -3.79 -16.33
N SER A 22 12.64 -2.50 -16.58
CA SER A 22 13.70 -1.51 -16.28
C SER A 22 13.79 -1.15 -14.79
N GLN A 23 12.77 -1.45 -14.00
CA GLN A 23 12.78 -1.35 -12.54
C GLN A 23 12.93 -2.70 -11.82
N ALA A 24 12.81 -3.82 -12.53
CA ALA A 24 12.76 -5.16 -11.95
C ALA A 24 14.11 -5.73 -11.51
N ALA A 25 15.21 -4.98 -11.54
CA ALA A 25 16.53 -5.53 -11.20
C ALA A 25 16.93 -5.45 -9.72
N THR A 26 16.14 -4.83 -8.82
CA THR A 26 16.49 -4.72 -7.39
C THR A 26 15.32 -4.71 -6.40
N ASP A 27 14.10 -5.04 -6.78
CA ASP A 27 12.93 -4.79 -5.94
C ASP A 27 12.09 -6.05 -5.70
N THR A 28 12.64 -6.99 -4.96
CA THR A 28 11.85 -8.05 -4.32
C THR A 28 11.44 -7.59 -2.93
N ASP A 29 10.11 -7.61 -2.68
CA ASP A 29 9.48 -8.07 -1.45
C ASP A 29 8.87 -7.12 -0.43
N PHE A 30 8.42 -5.95 -0.73
CA PHE A 30 7.39 -5.30 0.12
C PHE A 30 6.56 -4.26 -0.64
N LYS A 31 6.75 -4.16 -1.93
CA LYS A 31 5.68 -3.70 -2.80
C LYS A 31 4.62 -4.80 -2.77
N HIS A 32 3.44 -4.52 -2.26
CA HIS A 32 2.28 -5.19 -2.79
C HIS A 32 2.35 -4.94 -4.29
N LEU A 33 2.85 -5.92 -5.05
CA LEU A 33 2.67 -5.95 -6.49
C LEU A 33 1.16 -6.00 -6.66
N ILE A 34 0.59 -4.83 -6.90
CA ILE A 34 -0.81 -4.71 -7.24
C ILE A 34 -0.92 -5.48 -8.53
N ASP A 35 -1.50 -6.68 -8.44
CA ASP A 35 -1.83 -7.49 -9.59
C ASP A 35 -2.98 -6.75 -10.26
N PHE A 36 -2.63 -5.94 -11.26
CA PHE A 36 -3.63 -5.27 -12.06
C PHE A 36 -4.33 -6.36 -12.87
N ASP A 37 -5.58 -6.65 -12.54
CA ASP A 37 -6.47 -7.42 -13.42
C ASP A 37 -6.19 -7.02 -14.87
N ASP A 38 -6.44 -7.90 -15.86
CA ASP A 38 -6.25 -7.72 -17.32
C ASP A 38 -6.79 -6.38 -17.89
N ASN A 39 -6.63 -5.29 -17.16
CA ASN A 39 -7.11 -3.95 -17.48
C ASN A 39 -6.02 -3.17 -18.26
N LEU A 40 -6.46 -2.40 -19.24
CA LEU A 40 -5.60 -1.49 -20.01
C LEU A 40 -5.01 -0.34 -19.16
N LEU A 41 -5.51 -0.14 -17.94
CA LEU A 41 -5.12 0.95 -17.05
C LEU A 41 -4.65 0.40 -15.70
N PRO A 42 -3.59 0.95 -15.10
CA PRO A 42 -3.04 0.55 -13.82
C PRO A 42 -3.90 1.13 -12.67
N PHE A 43 -5.04 0.50 -12.40
CA PHE A 43 -5.89 0.79 -11.25
C PHE A 43 -6.47 -0.50 -10.66
N ARG A 44 -6.88 -0.42 -9.40
CA ARG A 44 -7.54 -1.50 -8.67
C ARG A 44 -8.60 -0.92 -7.74
N LEU A 45 -9.75 -1.58 -7.67
CA LEU A 45 -10.77 -1.34 -6.65
C LEU A 45 -10.91 -2.60 -5.80
N GLU A 46 -10.64 -2.47 -4.52
CA GLU A 46 -10.75 -3.56 -3.55
C GLU A 46 -11.80 -3.25 -2.50
N GLU A 47 -12.57 -4.26 -2.18
CA GLU A 47 -13.38 -4.28 -0.98
C GLU A 47 -12.55 -4.90 0.14
N THR A 48 -12.22 -4.11 1.16
CA THR A 48 -11.36 -4.52 2.26
C THR A 48 -12.19 -4.66 3.52
N MET A 49 -12.05 -5.80 4.20
CA MET A 49 -12.63 -6.05 5.50
C MET A 49 -11.52 -6.40 6.49
N VAL A 50 -11.32 -5.53 7.48
CA VAL A 50 -10.31 -5.69 8.53
C VAL A 50 -11.03 -6.09 9.81
N GLU A 51 -10.66 -7.25 10.37
CA GLU A 51 -11.20 -7.78 11.62
C GLU A 51 -10.09 -7.92 12.67
N ASN A 52 -10.41 -7.69 13.94
CA ASN A 52 -9.44 -7.79 15.02
C ASN A 52 -8.75 -9.18 15.04
N GLY A 53 -7.41 -9.18 15.09
CA GLY A 53 -6.59 -10.40 15.14
C GLY A 53 -6.49 -11.21 13.85
N ARG A 54 -7.08 -10.73 12.72
CA ARG A 54 -7.06 -11.48 11.45
C ARG A 54 -6.54 -10.73 10.23
N SER A 55 -6.55 -9.41 10.24
CA SER A 55 -6.37 -8.64 9.01
C SER A 55 -5.71 -7.27 9.22
N ASP A 56 -4.79 -7.12 10.17
CA ASP A 56 -4.00 -5.90 10.28
C ASP A 56 -3.31 -5.62 8.95
N ILE A 57 -3.54 -4.44 8.39
CA ILE A 57 -2.75 -3.94 7.28
C ILE A 57 -1.52 -3.27 7.88
N LEU A 58 -0.40 -3.98 7.81
CA LEU A 58 0.85 -3.53 8.40
C LEU A 58 1.46 -2.37 7.63
N PHE A 59 2.46 -1.73 8.21
CA PHE A 59 3.16 -0.62 7.55
C PHE A 59 3.69 -1.02 6.19
N HIS A 60 3.20 -0.31 5.17
CA HIS A 60 3.60 -0.48 3.78
C HIS A 60 3.48 0.85 3.03
N TRP A 61 3.96 0.90 1.82
CA TRP A 61 3.77 1.98 0.87
C TRP A 61 3.78 1.41 -0.55
N HIS A 62 3.22 2.16 -1.46
CA HIS A 62 3.15 1.81 -2.87
C HIS A 62 3.10 3.09 -3.72
N PRO A 63 3.45 3.03 -5.02
CA PRO A 63 3.53 4.22 -5.88
C PRO A 63 2.16 4.78 -6.30
N GLU A 64 1.08 4.08 -6.03
CA GLU A 64 -0.27 4.49 -6.37
C GLU A 64 -0.78 5.58 -5.41
N LEU A 65 -1.67 6.43 -5.91
CA LEU A 65 -2.59 7.20 -5.08
C LEU A 65 -3.69 6.24 -4.60
N GLU A 66 -3.90 6.21 -3.30
CA GLU A 66 -4.91 5.37 -2.67
C GLU A 66 -6.00 6.23 -2.04
N ILE A 67 -7.25 5.85 -2.28
CA ILE A 67 -8.42 6.51 -1.72
C ILE A 67 -9.36 5.46 -1.17
N GLN A 68 -9.65 5.56 0.14
CA GLN A 68 -10.53 4.64 0.83
C GLN A 68 -11.81 5.35 1.28
N TYR A 69 -12.95 4.72 1.09
CA TYR A 69 -14.21 5.11 1.69
C TYR A 69 -14.63 4.12 2.76
N VAL A 70 -14.89 4.60 3.98
CA VAL A 70 -15.29 3.78 5.12
C VAL A 70 -16.81 3.62 5.13
N TYR A 71 -17.30 2.39 4.98
CA TYR A 71 -18.72 2.07 5.08
C TYR A 71 -19.18 1.88 6.51
N GLU A 72 -18.38 1.12 7.29
CA GLU A 72 -18.70 0.79 8.68
C GLU A 72 -17.44 0.39 9.48
N GLY A 73 -17.57 0.35 10.79
CA GLY A 73 -16.53 -0.04 11.72
C GLY A 73 -15.54 1.09 12.02
N THR A 74 -14.65 0.80 12.97
CA THR A 74 -13.60 1.71 13.44
C THR A 74 -12.25 1.04 13.33
N ALA A 75 -11.32 1.70 12.67
CA ALA A 75 -9.93 1.28 12.63
C ALA A 75 -9.02 2.49 12.88
N ARG A 76 -7.83 2.22 13.39
CA ARG A 76 -6.78 3.22 13.54
C ARG A 76 -5.90 3.22 12.32
N TYR A 77 -5.97 4.31 11.59
CA TYR A 77 -5.07 4.62 10.48
C TYR A 77 -3.84 5.31 11.02
N HIS A 78 -2.68 4.83 10.61
CA HIS A 78 -1.44 5.58 10.72
C HIS A 78 -1.00 5.94 9.31
N ILE A 79 -0.95 7.22 8.99
CA ILE A 79 -0.56 7.72 7.68
C ILE A 79 0.54 8.76 7.87
N ASP A 80 1.75 8.46 7.38
CA ASP A 80 2.99 9.23 7.60
C ASP A 80 3.25 9.44 9.11
N TYR A 81 2.82 10.58 9.71
CA TYR A 81 3.05 10.94 11.12
C TYR A 81 1.76 11.05 11.93
N ASP A 82 0.64 10.96 11.27
CA ASP A 82 -0.65 11.26 11.87
C ASP A 82 -1.43 9.97 12.12
N TYR A 83 -2.22 9.99 13.20
CA TYR A 83 -3.12 8.91 13.57
C TYR A 83 -4.56 9.36 13.46
N PHE A 84 -5.40 8.50 12.91
CA PHE A 84 -6.83 8.76 12.76
C PHE A 84 -7.62 7.53 13.21
N ASP A 85 -8.55 7.71 14.11
CA ASP A 85 -9.58 6.69 14.34
C ASP A 85 -10.72 6.98 13.35
N SER A 86 -10.98 6.01 12.47
CA SER A 86 -11.97 6.13 11.40
C SER A 86 -13.39 6.04 11.91
N GLN A 87 -14.30 6.63 11.16
CA GLN A 87 -15.74 6.54 11.35
C GLN A 87 -16.42 6.25 10.01
N ALA A 88 -17.61 5.66 10.05
CA ALA A 88 -18.41 5.48 8.85
C ALA A 88 -18.64 6.81 8.13
N GLY A 89 -18.37 6.84 6.83
CA GLY A 89 -18.42 8.03 5.98
C GLY A 89 -17.09 8.74 5.81
N ASP A 90 -16.04 8.44 6.57
CA ASP A 90 -14.73 9.04 6.36
C ASP A 90 -14.13 8.60 5.01
N ILE A 91 -13.38 9.52 4.38
CA ILE A 91 -12.59 9.25 3.18
C ILE A 91 -11.13 9.45 3.53
N PHE A 92 -10.31 8.41 3.35
CA PHE A 92 -8.86 8.50 3.54
C PHE A 92 -8.16 8.72 2.19
N LEU A 93 -7.23 9.69 2.17
CA LEU A 93 -6.41 10.02 1.02
C LEU A 93 -4.95 9.70 1.36
N ILE A 94 -4.41 8.65 0.76
CA ILE A 94 -3.04 8.20 0.96
C ILE A 94 -2.24 8.52 -0.29
N ARG A 95 -1.28 9.44 -0.15
CA ARG A 95 -0.47 9.89 -1.27
C ARG A 95 0.42 8.77 -1.83
N PRO A 96 0.85 8.87 -3.09
CA PRO A 96 1.88 7.99 -3.64
C PRO A 96 3.09 7.89 -2.71
N ASN A 97 3.54 6.68 -2.46
CA ASN A 97 4.63 6.36 -1.54
C ASN A 97 4.40 6.88 -0.09
N GLY A 98 3.16 7.10 0.34
CA GLY A 98 2.81 7.39 1.73
C GLY A 98 2.98 6.14 2.59
N LEU A 99 3.76 6.22 3.66
CA LEU A 99 3.85 5.13 4.63
C LEU A 99 2.56 5.07 5.43
N HIS A 100 1.88 3.92 5.44
CA HIS A 100 0.62 3.79 6.16
C HIS A 100 0.38 2.38 6.68
N SER A 101 -0.49 2.29 7.69
CA SER A 101 -0.99 1.04 8.26
C SER A 101 -2.42 1.23 8.78
N ILE A 102 -3.18 0.13 8.88
CA ILE A 102 -4.56 0.14 9.37
C ILE A 102 -4.71 -0.99 10.38
N HIS A 103 -5.14 -0.63 11.59
CA HIS A 103 -5.32 -1.56 12.69
C HIS A 103 -6.75 -1.50 13.22
N PRO A 104 -7.45 -2.62 13.38
CA PRO A 104 -8.76 -2.63 14.01
C PRO A 104 -8.66 -2.09 15.45
N VAL A 105 -9.67 -1.35 15.89
CA VAL A 105 -9.72 -0.74 17.25
C VAL A 105 -10.62 -1.53 18.16
N ASP A 106 -11.62 -2.18 17.61
CA ASP A 106 -12.63 -2.96 18.33
C ASP A 106 -12.90 -4.31 17.62
N ASP A 107 -13.82 -5.10 18.15
CA ASP A 107 -14.20 -6.39 17.58
C ASP A 107 -15.17 -6.26 16.37
N GLN A 108 -15.50 -5.04 15.96
CA GLN A 108 -16.36 -4.83 14.81
C GLN A 108 -15.53 -4.83 13.50
N PRO A 109 -16.04 -5.45 12.44
CA PRO A 109 -15.35 -5.42 11.15
C PRO A 109 -15.31 -3.99 10.61
N HIS A 110 -14.14 -3.59 10.14
CA HIS A 110 -13.94 -2.33 9.44
C HIS A 110 -14.00 -2.58 7.93
N HIS A 111 -15.03 -2.02 7.28
CA HIS A 111 -15.35 -2.27 5.89
C HIS A 111 -15.10 -1.02 5.04
N THR A 112 -14.28 -1.17 4.00
CA THR A 112 -13.93 -0.09 3.08
C THR A 112 -13.95 -0.54 1.62
N ASP A 113 -14.26 0.41 0.71
CA ASP A 113 -13.84 0.34 -0.68
C ASP A 113 -12.54 1.13 -0.84
N THR A 114 -11.53 0.51 -1.41
CA THR A 114 -10.20 1.08 -1.61
C THR A 114 -9.88 1.14 -3.09
N LEU A 115 -9.72 2.36 -3.61
CA LEU A 115 -9.31 2.64 -4.98
C LEU A 115 -7.82 2.96 -5.01
N HIS A 116 -7.04 2.16 -5.72
CA HIS A 116 -5.65 2.41 -6.03
C HIS A 116 -5.51 2.77 -7.51
N PHE A 117 -4.74 3.78 -7.83
CA PHE A 117 -4.38 4.07 -9.22
C PHE A 117 -3.06 4.81 -9.33
N HIS A 118 -2.28 4.47 -10.37
CA HIS A 118 -1.03 5.13 -10.65
C HIS A 118 -1.28 6.45 -11.39
N LEU A 119 -0.69 7.55 -10.91
CA LEU A 119 -0.90 8.88 -11.52
C LEU A 119 -0.43 8.95 -12.97
N ASP A 120 0.52 8.11 -13.36
CA ASP A 120 1.03 8.05 -14.74
C ASP A 120 -0.04 7.64 -15.76
N MET A 121 -1.12 6.95 -15.32
CA MET A 121 -2.24 6.63 -16.22
C MET A 121 -3.00 7.87 -16.71
N LEU A 122 -2.90 8.99 -15.98
CA LEU A 122 -3.56 10.24 -16.34
C LEU A 122 -2.73 11.08 -17.33
N GLY A 123 -1.40 10.91 -17.33
CA GLY A 123 -0.51 11.56 -18.27
C GLY A 123 0.96 11.37 -17.88
N GLN A 124 1.75 10.81 -18.78
CA GLN A 124 3.21 10.59 -18.61
C GLN A 124 4.08 11.50 -19.46
N SER A 125 3.50 12.32 -20.31
CA SER A 125 4.30 13.07 -21.26
C SER A 125 5.14 14.14 -20.57
N LEU A 126 6.46 14.04 -20.68
CA LEU A 126 7.40 15.11 -20.32
C LEU A 126 7.12 16.41 -21.09
N VAL A 127 6.23 16.37 -22.07
CA VAL A 127 5.82 17.49 -22.93
C VAL A 127 4.44 18.03 -22.52
N ASP A 128 3.69 17.34 -21.64
CA ASP A 128 2.40 17.81 -21.17
C ASP A 128 2.54 18.77 -19.99
N PRO A 129 2.28 20.08 -20.18
CA PRO A 129 2.40 21.08 -19.11
C PRO A 129 1.44 20.82 -17.91
N LEU A 130 0.29 20.18 -18.14
CA LEU A 130 -0.68 19.89 -17.07
C LEU A 130 -0.14 18.76 -16.18
N SER A 131 0.42 17.71 -16.80
CA SER A 131 1.07 16.63 -16.06
C SER A 131 2.23 17.14 -15.21
N LEU A 132 3.11 17.97 -15.76
CA LEU A 132 4.24 18.58 -15.04
C LEU A 132 3.77 19.47 -13.88
N ARG A 133 2.67 20.18 -14.06
CA ARG A 133 2.18 21.15 -13.07
C ARG A 133 1.36 20.54 -11.98
N TYR A 134 0.55 19.51 -12.26
CA TYR A 134 -0.47 18.99 -11.35
C TYR A 134 -0.28 17.52 -10.97
N LEU A 135 0.21 16.64 -11.86
CA LEU A 135 0.34 15.21 -11.55
C LEU A 135 1.69 14.86 -10.94
N GLN A 136 2.79 15.25 -11.58
CA GLN A 136 4.13 14.98 -11.06
C GLN A 136 4.39 15.51 -9.64
N PRO A 137 3.92 16.70 -9.24
CA PRO A 137 4.09 17.16 -7.88
C PRO A 137 3.41 16.26 -6.83
N LEU A 138 2.31 15.59 -7.17
CA LEU A 138 1.62 14.67 -6.25
C LEU A 138 2.42 13.38 -5.98
N GLN A 139 3.29 12.98 -6.93
CA GLN A 139 4.19 11.84 -6.75
C GLN A 139 5.36 12.19 -5.80
N ASN A 140 5.64 13.47 -5.64
CA ASN A 140 6.69 13.96 -4.78
C ASN A 140 6.16 14.23 -3.37
N SER A 141 6.97 13.94 -2.34
CA SER A 141 6.62 14.19 -0.94
C SER A 141 6.52 15.68 -0.56
N ASN A 142 6.66 16.60 -1.53
CA ASN A 142 6.53 18.04 -1.36
C ASN A 142 5.08 18.53 -1.19
N PHE A 143 4.11 17.63 -1.34
CA PHE A 143 2.70 17.95 -1.14
C PHE A 143 2.18 17.31 0.15
N LYS A 144 1.36 18.08 0.86
CA LYS A 144 0.58 17.61 1.99
C LYS A 144 -0.81 17.27 1.48
N PHE A 145 -1.29 16.07 1.81
CA PHE A 145 -2.66 15.64 1.59
C PHE A 145 -3.46 15.84 2.87
N LYS A 146 -4.72 16.19 2.75
CA LYS A 146 -5.68 16.06 3.84
C LYS A 146 -6.02 14.57 3.95
N GLN A 147 -5.28 13.88 4.83
CA GLN A 147 -5.28 12.42 4.91
C GLN A 147 -6.63 11.81 5.32
N CYS A 148 -7.43 12.54 6.10
CA CYS A 148 -8.80 12.15 6.47
C CYS A 148 -9.75 13.29 6.10
N LEU A 149 -10.69 13.01 5.21
CA LEU A 149 -11.77 13.92 4.78
C LEU A 149 -13.07 13.44 5.40
N ARG A 150 -13.67 14.27 6.24
CA ARG A 150 -14.89 13.95 7.01
C ARG A 150 -16.12 14.59 6.39
N PRO A 151 -17.34 14.09 6.69
CA PRO A 151 -18.59 14.63 6.17
C PRO A 151 -18.80 16.14 6.38
N SER A 152 -18.15 16.72 7.40
CA SER A 152 -18.20 18.17 7.70
C SER A 152 -17.20 19.01 6.92
N ASP A 153 -16.29 18.41 6.18
CA ASP A 153 -15.22 19.13 5.48
C ASP A 153 -15.68 19.66 4.12
N ASP A 154 -15.08 20.78 3.71
CA ASP A 154 -15.32 21.35 2.39
C ASP A 154 -14.90 20.37 1.28
N GLY A 155 -15.75 20.22 0.27
CA GLY A 155 -15.53 19.31 -0.86
C GLY A 155 -15.83 17.84 -0.59
N TYR A 156 -16.24 17.48 0.65
CA TYR A 156 -16.56 16.09 0.97
C TYR A 156 -17.67 15.51 0.08
N MET A 157 -18.77 16.26 -0.11
CA MET A 157 -19.93 15.77 -0.85
C MET A 157 -19.59 15.51 -2.31
N GLU A 158 -18.81 16.38 -2.93
CA GLU A 158 -18.38 16.29 -4.32
C GLU A 158 -17.41 15.13 -4.52
N VAL A 159 -16.40 15.03 -3.66
CA VAL A 159 -15.43 13.91 -3.70
C VAL A 159 -16.14 12.58 -3.48
N ARG A 160 -17.02 12.50 -2.47
CA ARG A 160 -17.80 11.28 -2.20
C ARG A 160 -18.68 10.88 -3.39
N ALA A 161 -19.42 11.84 -3.97
CA ALA A 161 -20.29 11.56 -5.11
C ALA A 161 -19.48 11.01 -6.29
N LEU A 162 -18.35 11.64 -6.61
CA LEU A 162 -17.48 11.21 -7.68
C LEU A 162 -16.85 9.82 -7.41
N LEU A 163 -16.43 9.53 -6.18
CA LEU A 163 -15.92 8.20 -5.80
C LEU A 163 -16.97 7.11 -6.04
N PHE A 164 -18.23 7.36 -5.64
CA PHE A 164 -19.31 6.38 -5.86
C PHE A 164 -19.61 6.16 -7.34
N GLU A 165 -19.52 7.20 -8.18
CA GLU A 165 -19.59 7.05 -9.63
C GLU A 165 -18.45 6.18 -10.17
N ILE A 166 -17.23 6.41 -9.73
CA ILE A 166 -16.04 5.64 -10.11
C ILE A 166 -16.19 4.18 -9.67
N PHE A 167 -16.55 3.93 -8.42
CA PHE A 167 -16.75 2.56 -7.89
C PHE A 167 -17.80 1.80 -8.69
N LYS A 168 -18.94 2.46 -8.95
CA LYS A 168 -20.01 1.88 -9.78
C LYS A 168 -19.51 1.53 -11.18
N MET A 169 -18.79 2.45 -11.81
CA MET A 169 -18.26 2.27 -13.17
C MET A 169 -17.27 1.10 -13.24
N ILE A 170 -16.36 1.00 -12.29
CA ILE A 170 -15.38 -0.09 -12.22
C ILE A 170 -16.06 -1.44 -12.01
N ARG A 171 -17.15 -1.50 -11.22
CA ARG A 171 -17.90 -2.73 -10.99
C ARG A 171 -18.75 -3.14 -12.20
N GLN A 172 -19.32 -2.18 -12.94
CA GLN A 172 -20.18 -2.45 -14.10
C GLN A 172 -19.40 -2.79 -15.35
N LYS A 173 -18.21 -2.19 -15.55
CA LYS A 173 -17.33 -2.40 -16.72
C LYS A 173 -18.10 -2.28 -18.06
N ASP A 174 -18.89 -1.20 -18.21
CA ASP A 174 -19.60 -0.91 -19.44
C ASP A 174 -18.63 -0.72 -20.62
N ARG A 175 -19.16 -0.80 -21.83
CA ARG A 175 -18.31 -0.68 -23.03
C ARG A 175 -17.53 0.65 -23.04
N HIS A 176 -16.18 0.56 -23.14
CA HIS A 176 -15.25 1.69 -23.14
C HIS A 176 -15.24 2.50 -21.82
N TYR A 177 -15.56 1.84 -20.68
CA TYR A 177 -15.56 2.49 -19.38
C TYR A 177 -14.19 3.08 -19.01
N GLU A 178 -13.10 2.52 -19.53
CA GLU A 178 -11.72 2.97 -19.23
C GLU A 178 -11.49 4.43 -19.67
N LEU A 179 -12.10 4.87 -20.79
CA LEU A 179 -12.02 6.26 -21.24
C LEU A 179 -12.73 7.20 -20.27
N LEU A 180 -13.91 6.80 -19.82
CA LEU A 180 -14.69 7.58 -18.85
C LEU A 180 -14.03 7.54 -17.48
N LEU A 181 -13.49 6.39 -17.06
CA LEU A 181 -12.76 6.25 -15.80
C LEU A 181 -11.57 7.22 -15.75
N LYS A 182 -10.76 7.27 -16.80
CA LYS A 182 -9.64 8.22 -16.87
C LYS A 182 -10.10 9.66 -16.68
N SER A 183 -11.16 10.07 -17.37
CA SER A 183 -11.75 11.41 -17.23
C SER A 183 -12.25 11.67 -15.80
N LYS A 184 -12.86 10.69 -15.14
CA LYS A 184 -13.34 10.81 -13.75
C LYS A 184 -12.19 10.86 -12.75
N LEU A 185 -11.09 10.18 -12.99
CA LEU A 185 -9.89 10.28 -12.16
C LEU A 185 -9.21 11.65 -12.33
N GLU A 186 -9.20 12.24 -13.55
CA GLU A 186 -8.74 13.60 -13.77
C GLU A 186 -9.63 14.63 -13.04
N GLU A 187 -10.97 14.44 -13.07
CA GLU A 187 -11.92 15.24 -12.30
C GLU A 187 -11.65 15.12 -10.79
N LEU A 188 -11.33 13.93 -10.31
CA LEU A 188 -10.95 13.71 -8.90
C LEU A 188 -9.70 14.51 -8.52
N ILE A 189 -8.64 14.48 -9.35
CA ILE A 189 -7.45 15.31 -9.13
C ILE A 189 -7.81 16.80 -9.10
N TYR A 190 -8.69 17.25 -10.01
CA TYR A 190 -9.17 18.63 -10.00
C TYR A 190 -9.85 18.98 -8.66
N LEU A 191 -10.74 18.14 -8.13
CA LEU A 191 -11.42 18.37 -6.86
C LEU A 191 -10.42 18.43 -5.69
N LEU A 192 -9.38 17.56 -5.68
CA LEU A 192 -8.35 17.60 -4.65
C LEU A 192 -7.62 18.95 -4.60
N TYR A 193 -7.33 19.55 -5.75
CA TYR A 193 -6.73 20.89 -5.82
C TYR A 193 -7.73 21.99 -5.51
N PHE A 194 -8.95 21.92 -6.05
CA PHE A 194 -9.98 22.95 -5.92
C PHE A 194 -10.36 23.18 -4.46
N TYR A 195 -10.58 22.09 -3.70
CA TYR A 195 -10.91 22.14 -2.28
C TYR A 195 -9.66 22.18 -1.37
N ARG A 196 -8.48 22.40 -1.93
CA ARG A 196 -7.21 22.42 -1.17
C ARG A 196 -6.97 21.16 -0.30
N LEU A 197 -7.48 20.03 -0.74
CA LEU A 197 -7.21 18.73 -0.10
C LEU A 197 -5.77 18.27 -0.36
N VAL A 198 -5.11 18.90 -1.33
CA VAL A 198 -3.67 18.77 -1.59
C VAL A 198 -3.04 20.15 -1.70
N GLU A 199 -2.00 20.39 -0.91
CA GLU A 199 -1.29 21.67 -0.87
C GLU A 199 0.23 21.46 -0.86
N ARG A 200 0.98 22.42 -1.44
CA ARG A 200 2.43 22.39 -1.40
C ARG A 200 2.94 22.66 0.02
N LYS A 201 3.84 21.83 0.52
CA LYS A 201 4.49 22.05 1.81
C LYS A 201 5.37 23.31 1.78
N THR A 202 5.29 24.11 2.83
CA THR A 202 6.01 25.39 2.94
C THR A 202 7.36 25.30 3.64
N SER A 203 7.76 24.12 4.17
CA SER A 203 9.04 23.94 4.87
C SER A 203 9.72 22.61 4.53
N ASP A 204 11.05 22.68 4.28
CA ASP A 204 11.91 21.56 3.84
C ASP A 204 12.34 20.60 4.97
N ASP A 205 12.24 20.96 6.24
CA ASP A 205 12.86 20.21 7.35
C ASP A 205 12.22 18.83 7.60
N HIS A 206 10.91 18.74 7.46
CA HIS A 206 10.21 17.45 7.60
C HIS A 206 10.45 16.51 6.40
N TYR A 207 10.72 17.07 5.24
CA TYR A 207 10.97 16.31 4.02
C TYR A 207 12.23 15.46 4.10
N ARG A 208 13.36 16.05 4.48
CA ARG A 208 14.66 15.33 4.57
C ARG A 208 14.66 14.22 5.62
N LYS A 209 13.91 14.40 6.71
CA LYS A 209 13.74 13.37 7.74
C LYS A 209 12.92 12.19 7.23
N ASN A 210 11.86 12.47 6.48
CA ASN A 210 11.01 11.43 5.87
C ASN A 210 11.78 10.58 4.87
N GLU A 211 12.57 11.22 4.02
CA GLU A 211 13.34 10.54 2.99
C GLU A 211 14.34 9.55 3.62
N LYS A 212 15.09 9.98 4.64
CA LYS A 212 16.02 9.11 5.37
C LYS A 212 15.32 7.95 6.09
N ILE A 213 14.14 8.17 6.68
CA ILE A 213 13.39 7.07 7.32
C ILE A 213 12.89 6.08 6.27
N ARG A 214 12.46 6.55 5.10
CA ARG A 214 12.10 5.65 4.00
C ARG A 214 13.27 4.82 3.54
N GLU A 215 14.43 5.43 3.31
CA GLU A 215 15.65 4.69 2.95
C GLU A 215 15.96 3.57 3.96
N ILE A 216 15.76 3.82 5.26
CA ILE A 216 15.96 2.81 6.30
C ILE A 216 14.86 1.74 6.28
N ILE A 217 13.61 2.12 6.05
CA ILE A 217 12.51 1.16 5.92
C ILE A 217 12.74 0.27 4.69
N ASP A 218 13.11 0.86 3.54
CA ASP A 218 13.48 0.13 2.33
C ASP A 218 14.65 -0.81 2.60
N TYR A 219 15.69 -0.32 3.29
CA TYR A 219 16.82 -1.14 3.65
C TYR A 219 16.42 -2.32 4.56
N ILE A 220 15.58 -2.09 5.57
CA ILE A 220 15.06 -3.17 6.44
C ILE A 220 14.28 -4.18 5.60
N ASN A 221 13.41 -3.73 4.72
CA ASN A 221 12.57 -4.59 3.90
C ASN A 221 13.37 -5.44 2.89
N GLN A 222 14.48 -4.92 2.38
CA GLN A 222 15.38 -5.68 1.50
C GLN A 222 16.32 -6.64 2.27
N HIS A 223 16.59 -6.34 3.56
CA HIS A 223 17.59 -7.04 4.35
C HIS A 223 17.02 -7.69 5.63
N TYR A 224 15.70 -7.81 5.78
CA TYR A 224 15.05 -8.31 7.01
C TYR A 224 15.58 -9.66 7.47
N ALA A 225 15.98 -10.53 6.54
CA ALA A 225 16.51 -11.85 6.84
C ALA A 225 17.93 -11.80 7.45
N GLU A 226 18.65 -10.70 7.29
CA GLU A 226 20.00 -10.51 7.82
C GLU A 226 19.96 -10.15 9.31
N ASN A 227 21.16 -10.16 9.94
CA ASN A 227 21.31 -9.65 11.31
C ASN A 227 21.34 -8.11 11.32
N LEU A 228 20.15 -7.51 11.35
CA LEU A 228 19.98 -6.06 11.46
C LEU A 228 20.11 -5.62 12.93
N THR A 229 21.06 -4.73 13.20
CA THR A 229 21.23 -4.12 14.53
C THR A 229 20.90 -2.63 14.50
N ILE A 230 20.40 -2.11 15.63
CA ILE A 230 20.11 -0.67 15.77
C ILE A 230 21.35 0.18 15.48
N GLU A 231 22.54 -0.33 15.86
CA GLU A 231 23.83 0.28 15.57
C GLU A 231 24.01 0.51 14.06
N LYS A 232 23.93 -0.58 13.28
CA LYS A 232 24.09 -0.55 11.83
C LYS A 232 23.09 0.44 11.18
N LEU A 233 21.82 0.38 11.58
CA LEU A 233 20.77 1.23 11.01
C LEU A 233 20.95 2.71 11.41
N SER A 234 21.34 3.00 12.64
CA SER A 234 21.61 4.37 13.09
C SER A 234 22.82 4.98 12.39
N GLU A 235 23.89 4.19 12.14
CA GLU A 235 25.07 4.61 11.38
C GLU A 235 24.72 4.95 9.92
N LEU A 236 23.87 4.13 9.25
CA LEU A 236 23.39 4.41 7.89
C LEU A 236 22.68 5.77 7.78
N MET A 237 21.94 6.16 8.82
CA MET A 237 21.29 7.47 8.88
C MET A 237 22.21 8.63 9.27
N GLY A 238 23.38 8.32 9.81
CA GLY A 238 24.27 9.32 10.44
C GLY A 238 23.70 9.88 11.75
N TYR A 239 22.96 9.07 12.52
CA TYR A 239 22.35 9.44 13.79
C TYR A 239 22.95 8.65 14.96
N SER A 240 22.86 9.22 16.18
CA SER A 240 23.07 8.41 17.38
C SER A 240 21.93 7.41 17.55
N LYS A 241 22.19 6.27 18.21
CA LYS A 241 21.17 5.23 18.47
C LYS A 241 19.90 5.78 19.10
N THR A 242 20.03 6.64 20.11
CA THR A 242 18.90 7.24 20.83
C THR A 242 18.08 8.13 19.90
N HIS A 243 18.74 8.96 19.10
CA HIS A 243 18.07 9.83 18.14
C HIS A 243 17.38 9.04 17.04
N PHE A 244 18.03 8.02 16.50
CA PHE A 244 17.47 7.09 15.53
C PHE A 244 16.22 6.41 16.07
N MET A 245 16.27 5.78 17.24
CA MET A 245 15.11 5.09 17.84
C MET A 245 13.92 6.04 18.05
N THR A 246 14.19 7.27 18.49
CA THR A 246 13.15 8.27 18.72
C THR A 246 12.50 8.68 17.41
N ILE A 247 13.29 9.04 16.39
CA ILE A 247 12.76 9.43 15.07
C ILE A 247 12.04 8.27 14.42
N PHE A 248 12.65 7.07 14.42
CA PHE A 248 12.02 5.90 13.82
C PHE A 248 10.65 5.63 14.44
N LYS A 249 10.53 5.63 15.77
CA LYS A 249 9.25 5.45 16.46
C LYS A 249 8.26 6.58 16.18
N GLN A 250 8.70 7.83 16.08
CA GLN A 250 7.84 8.95 15.70
C GLN A 250 7.26 8.82 14.29
N HIS A 251 8.02 8.20 13.37
CA HIS A 251 7.62 8.05 11.97
C HIS A 251 6.81 6.79 11.68
N THR A 252 7.11 5.70 12.39
CA THR A 252 6.48 4.39 12.15
C THR A 252 5.48 4.00 13.25
N GLY A 253 5.41 4.78 14.33
CA GLY A 253 4.57 4.43 15.50
C GLY A 253 5.08 3.26 16.34
N THR A 254 6.05 2.49 15.83
CA THR A 254 6.56 1.28 16.47
C THR A 254 8.09 1.35 16.65
N SER A 255 8.65 0.50 17.51
CA SER A 255 10.11 0.42 17.62
C SER A 255 10.71 -0.22 16.36
N CYS A 256 11.96 0.17 16.03
CA CYS A 256 12.66 -0.43 14.89
C CYS A 256 12.82 -1.95 15.01
N THR A 257 13.05 -2.47 16.22
CA THR A 257 13.12 -3.92 16.47
C THR A 257 11.78 -4.61 16.19
N GLU A 258 10.69 -4.00 16.60
CA GLU A 258 9.35 -4.50 16.38
C GLU A 258 8.99 -4.47 14.89
N PHE A 259 9.36 -3.39 14.19
CA PHE A 259 9.21 -3.28 12.74
C PHE A 259 9.96 -4.40 11.98
N ILE A 260 11.21 -4.69 12.35
CA ILE A 260 11.99 -5.81 11.77
C ILE A 260 11.28 -7.15 12.01
N ILE A 261 10.74 -7.37 13.22
CA ILE A 261 9.99 -8.60 13.54
C ILE A 261 8.75 -8.70 12.65
N GLN A 262 7.99 -7.63 12.49
CA GLN A 262 6.80 -7.60 11.61
C GLN A 262 7.17 -7.89 10.15
N ALA A 263 8.22 -7.28 9.62
CA ALA A 263 8.71 -7.53 8.27
C ALA A 263 9.03 -9.03 8.05
N ARG A 264 9.74 -9.65 9.00
CA ARG A 264 10.03 -11.09 8.98
C ARG A 264 8.78 -11.97 9.03
N LEU A 265 7.83 -11.61 9.88
CA LEU A 265 6.58 -12.36 10.03
C LEU A 265 5.71 -12.27 8.78
N ASN A 266 5.67 -11.12 8.11
CA ASN A 266 4.96 -10.95 6.84
C ASN A 266 5.55 -11.86 5.74
N ALA A 267 6.87 -11.84 5.58
CA ALA A 267 7.57 -12.73 4.66
C ALA A 267 7.30 -14.22 4.99
N ALA A 268 7.24 -14.56 6.28
CA ALA A 268 6.89 -15.92 6.71
C ALA A 268 5.44 -16.28 6.32
N CYS A 269 4.50 -15.37 6.45
CA CYS A 269 3.10 -15.59 6.03
C CYS A 269 3.01 -15.90 4.53
N GLU A 270 3.76 -15.21 3.70
CA GLU A 270 3.83 -15.48 2.25
C GLU A 270 4.43 -16.84 1.94
N GLU A 271 5.57 -17.18 2.56
CA GLU A 271 6.14 -18.53 2.40
C GLU A 271 5.20 -19.61 2.91
N LEU A 272 4.48 -19.40 4.02
CA LEU A 272 3.50 -20.33 4.55
C LEU A 272 2.31 -20.58 3.60
N ARG A 273 1.87 -19.54 2.88
CA ARG A 273 0.77 -19.63 1.90
C ARG A 273 1.20 -20.31 0.61
N ASN A 274 2.41 -20.01 0.14
CA ASN A 274 2.86 -20.33 -1.22
C ASN A 274 3.81 -21.52 -1.30
N SER A 275 4.28 -22.07 -0.16
CA SER A 275 5.23 -23.17 -0.14
C SER A 275 4.82 -24.30 0.81
N VAL A 276 5.45 -25.46 0.60
CA VAL A 276 5.35 -26.64 1.48
C VAL A 276 6.57 -26.80 2.39
N LYS A 277 7.46 -25.82 2.42
CA LYS A 277 8.68 -25.86 3.23
C LYS A 277 8.35 -26.10 4.72
N PRO A 278 9.21 -26.81 5.46
CA PRO A 278 9.07 -26.94 6.91
C PRO A 278 9.04 -25.58 7.61
N VAL A 279 8.23 -25.45 8.66
CA VAL A 279 8.12 -24.18 9.43
C VAL A 279 9.48 -23.71 9.97
N LEU A 280 10.34 -24.66 10.36
CA LEU A 280 11.71 -24.35 10.80
C LEU A 280 12.54 -23.69 9.70
N GLU A 281 12.45 -24.21 8.47
CA GLU A 281 13.16 -23.66 7.32
C GLU A 281 12.65 -22.24 7.00
N ILE A 282 11.33 -22.04 6.99
CA ILE A 282 10.73 -20.70 6.80
C ILE A 282 11.23 -19.74 7.87
N ALA A 283 11.15 -20.12 9.15
CA ALA A 283 11.63 -19.27 10.25
C ALA A 283 13.10 -18.84 10.06
N THR A 284 13.95 -19.76 9.61
CA THR A 284 15.36 -19.49 9.33
C THR A 284 15.54 -18.57 8.13
N ASN A 285 14.83 -18.84 7.04
CA ASN A 285 14.90 -18.03 5.81
C ASN A 285 14.51 -16.56 6.04
N VAL A 286 13.51 -16.32 6.88
CA VAL A 286 13.07 -14.96 7.19
C VAL A 286 13.86 -14.29 8.33
N GLY A 287 14.95 -14.92 8.80
CA GLY A 287 15.91 -14.30 9.71
C GLY A 287 15.65 -14.53 11.21
N PHE A 288 14.82 -15.52 11.60
CA PHE A 288 14.71 -15.92 13.00
C PHE A 288 15.79 -16.96 13.35
N ASN A 289 16.63 -16.66 14.32
CA ASN A 289 17.66 -17.57 14.81
C ASN A 289 17.12 -18.68 15.72
N ASN A 290 15.84 -18.62 16.12
CA ASN A 290 15.25 -19.51 17.10
C ASN A 290 13.79 -19.75 16.79
N LEU A 291 13.42 -21.02 16.51
CA LEU A 291 12.05 -21.43 16.20
C LEU A 291 11.05 -21.12 17.33
N SER A 292 11.47 -21.22 18.59
CA SER A 292 10.60 -20.89 19.73
C SER A 292 10.25 -19.40 19.77
N ASN A 293 11.21 -18.52 19.47
CA ASN A 293 10.97 -17.09 19.35
C ASN A 293 10.06 -16.79 18.16
N PHE A 294 10.31 -17.40 17.00
CA PHE A 294 9.45 -17.28 15.83
C PHE A 294 7.99 -17.67 16.15
N ASN A 295 7.77 -18.86 16.72
CA ASN A 295 6.43 -19.32 17.05
C ASN A 295 5.72 -18.41 18.06
N ARG A 296 6.45 -17.89 19.07
CA ARG A 296 5.92 -16.95 20.06
C ARG A 296 5.52 -15.64 19.39
N GLN A 297 6.39 -15.04 18.58
CA GLN A 297 6.08 -13.80 17.86
C GLN A 297 4.94 -14.00 16.88
N PHE A 298 4.98 -15.06 16.08
CA PHE A 298 3.91 -15.37 15.13
C PHE A 298 2.56 -15.51 15.82
N LYS A 299 2.50 -16.26 16.94
CA LYS A 299 1.26 -16.39 17.71
C LYS A 299 0.81 -15.07 18.35
N HIS A 300 1.76 -14.23 18.77
CA HIS A 300 1.44 -12.92 19.34
C HIS A 300 0.78 -11.98 18.31
N TYR A 301 1.27 -11.98 17.06
CA TYR A 301 0.76 -11.09 16.01
C TYR A 301 -0.47 -11.62 15.28
N TYR A 302 -0.62 -12.95 15.16
CA TYR A 302 -1.69 -13.55 14.34
C TYR A 302 -2.67 -14.44 15.14
N ASP A 303 -2.57 -14.48 16.45
CA ASP A 303 -3.37 -15.32 17.38
C ASP A 303 -3.45 -16.81 17.01
N GLN A 304 -2.60 -17.28 16.10
CA GLN A 304 -2.52 -18.66 15.64
C GLN A 304 -1.07 -19.09 15.40
N THR A 305 -0.84 -20.40 15.45
CA THR A 305 0.48 -20.92 15.14
C THR A 305 0.76 -20.89 13.63
N PRO A 306 2.04 -20.84 13.18
CA PRO A 306 2.38 -20.91 11.76
C PRO A 306 1.76 -22.10 11.03
N SER A 307 1.65 -23.25 11.69
CA SER A 307 1.04 -24.46 11.12
C SER A 307 -0.49 -24.34 10.96
N GLN A 308 -1.16 -23.66 11.90
CA GLN A 308 -2.58 -23.34 11.79
C GLN A 308 -2.82 -22.34 10.67
N TYR A 309 -2.02 -21.27 10.61
CA TYR A 309 -2.06 -20.27 9.54
C TYR A 309 -1.94 -20.92 8.16
N ARG A 310 -0.95 -21.80 7.96
CA ARG A 310 -0.79 -22.55 6.71
C ARG A 310 -2.04 -23.34 6.35
N LYS A 311 -2.67 -24.04 7.32
CA LYS A 311 -3.88 -24.83 7.06
C LYS A 311 -5.06 -24.00 6.56
N THR A 312 -5.21 -22.80 7.09
CA THR A 312 -6.35 -21.91 6.77
C THR A 312 -6.12 -21.13 5.49
N HIS A 313 -4.85 -20.74 5.18
CA HIS A 313 -4.53 -19.78 4.13
C HIS A 313 -3.71 -20.39 2.96
N SER A 314 -3.35 -21.70 2.99
CA SER A 314 -2.61 -22.27 1.85
C SER A 314 -3.47 -22.25 0.59
N ASN A 315 -2.94 -21.63 -0.48
CA ASN A 315 -3.48 -21.70 -1.83
C ASN A 315 -3.38 -23.14 -2.36
N LYS A 316 -4.19 -24.06 -1.83
CA LYS A 316 -4.38 -25.36 -2.47
C LYS A 316 -5.05 -25.10 -3.79
N LYS A 317 -4.30 -25.08 -4.90
CA LYS A 317 -4.85 -25.39 -6.22
C LYS A 317 -5.72 -26.63 -6.03
N LYS A 318 -7.05 -26.44 -6.08
CA LYS A 318 -7.99 -27.55 -6.25
C LYS A 318 -7.66 -28.16 -7.62
N THR A 319 -6.75 -29.11 -7.67
CA THR A 319 -6.67 -30.05 -8.77
C THR A 319 -8.00 -30.76 -8.78
N LYS A 320 -8.92 -30.31 -9.62
CA LYS A 320 -10.05 -31.14 -10.07
C LYS A 320 -9.43 -32.39 -10.70
N LYS A 321 -9.47 -33.51 -9.97
CA LYS A 321 -9.43 -34.81 -10.61
C LYS A 321 -10.70 -34.94 -11.44
N SER A 322 -10.51 -35.13 -12.71
CA SER A 322 -11.48 -35.56 -13.69
C SER A 322 -12.18 -36.84 -13.24
#